data_5c2a12ba6cc6a135ad407246a33430a6
#
_entry.id   5c2a12ba6cc6a135ad407246a33430a6
#
_cell.length_a   1.000
_cell.length_b   1.000
_cell.length_c   1.000
_cell.angle_alpha   90.00
_cell.angle_beta   90.00
_cell.angle_gamma   90.00
#
_symmetry.space_group_name_H-M   'P 1'
#
loop_
_entity.id
_entity.type
_entity.pdbx_description
1 polymer ?
#
loop_
_entity_poly.entity_id
_entity_poly.type
_entity_poly.pdbx_seq_one_letter_code
_entity_poly.pdbx_strand_id
1 'polypeptide(L)'
;MLDLYCGVGTIGLFAARSMEEAYMAEHNGQLDYDKVGRVLGIESVKGAVLDANRNAVINHIVNARYVLGKAEEELPKLVSGEDLKDESLRVEHADVVILDPPRAGCDPRLLDAVAEISPEQIVYVSCDPATLARDVKYLGEKGYRFIEGTPVDMFPWGVHCEVVTKLDRVNEV
;
A
#
# COMPACT_ATOMS: atom_id res chain seq x y z
N MET A 1 -2.07 0.23 -7.42
CA MET A 1 -1.29 0.14 -6.17
C MET A 1 -2.22 0.15 -4.97
N LEU A 2 -1.87 -0.59 -3.91
CA LEU A 2 -2.57 -0.53 -2.62
C LEU A 2 -1.68 0.17 -1.57
N ASP A 3 -2.29 0.98 -0.69
CA ASP A 3 -1.65 1.67 0.44
C ASP A 3 -2.38 1.27 1.73
N LEU A 4 -1.84 0.26 2.43
CA LEU A 4 -2.49 -0.36 3.60
C LEU A 4 -1.94 0.25 4.89
N TYR A 5 -2.84 0.62 5.80
CA TYR A 5 -2.58 1.47 6.97
C TYR A 5 -2.19 2.90 6.56
N CYS A 6 -2.89 3.45 5.55
CA CYS A 6 -2.47 4.65 4.81
C CYS A 6 -2.54 5.97 5.61
N GLY A 7 -3.08 5.97 6.83
CA GLY A 7 -3.21 7.19 7.64
C GLY A 7 -3.98 8.29 6.89
N VAL A 8 -3.37 9.46 6.80
CA VAL A 8 -3.92 10.62 6.07
C VAL A 8 -3.59 10.60 4.56
N GLY A 9 -3.13 9.44 4.05
CA GLY A 9 -2.91 9.17 2.63
C GLY A 9 -1.60 9.73 2.07
N THR A 10 -0.63 10.08 2.89
CA THR A 10 0.59 10.76 2.43
C THR A 10 1.33 9.97 1.37
N ILE A 11 1.64 8.69 1.63
CA ILE A 11 2.41 7.85 0.71
C ILE A 11 1.62 7.62 -0.57
N GLY A 12 0.34 7.23 -0.45
CA GLY A 12 -0.54 6.98 -1.59
C GLY A 12 -0.73 8.21 -2.48
N LEU A 13 -0.84 9.41 -1.90
CA LEU A 13 -0.99 10.65 -2.67
C LEU A 13 0.30 11.00 -3.45
N PHE A 14 1.47 10.84 -2.84
CA PHE A 14 2.74 11.01 -3.55
C PHE A 14 2.87 10.01 -4.70
N ALA A 15 2.52 8.75 -4.48
CA ALA A 15 2.55 7.73 -5.52
C ALA A 15 1.57 8.06 -6.66
N ALA A 16 0.34 8.45 -6.34
CA ALA A 16 -0.66 8.85 -7.32
C ALA A 16 -0.19 10.02 -8.20
N ARG A 17 0.42 11.04 -7.58
CA ARG A 17 1.01 12.17 -8.29
C ARG A 17 2.16 11.74 -9.18
N SER A 18 3.07 10.89 -8.69
CA SER A 18 4.19 10.38 -9.49
C SER A 18 3.72 9.57 -10.70
N MET A 19 2.63 8.80 -10.56
CA MET A 19 2.01 8.08 -11.68
C MET A 19 1.46 9.02 -12.73
N GLU A 20 0.80 10.12 -12.33
CA GLU A 20 0.32 11.16 -13.27
C GLU A 20 1.49 11.81 -14.02
N GLU A 21 2.53 12.21 -13.29
CA GLU A 21 3.72 12.86 -13.85
C GLU A 21 4.47 11.95 -14.82
N ALA A 22 4.66 10.67 -14.46
CA ALA A 22 5.29 9.67 -15.33
C ALA A 22 4.46 9.46 -16.61
N TYR A 23 3.14 9.31 -16.48
CA TYR A 23 2.26 9.14 -17.62
C TYR A 23 2.31 10.34 -18.57
N MET A 24 2.24 11.57 -18.03
CA MET A 24 2.35 12.79 -18.82
C MET A 24 3.70 12.92 -19.54
N ALA A 25 4.79 12.51 -18.89
CA ALA A 25 6.13 12.54 -19.51
C ALA A 25 6.22 11.64 -20.74
N GLU A 26 5.55 10.49 -20.72
CA GLU A 26 5.51 9.53 -21.84
C GLU A 26 4.51 9.92 -22.94
N HIS A 27 3.50 10.75 -22.63
CA HIS A 27 2.37 11.07 -23.51
C HIS A 27 2.29 12.55 -23.89
N ASN A 28 3.43 13.23 -24.03
CA ASN A 28 3.53 14.64 -24.47
C ASN A 28 2.70 15.62 -23.60
N GLY A 29 2.64 15.39 -22.29
CA GLY A 29 1.91 16.22 -21.34
C GLY A 29 0.40 15.97 -21.30
N GLN A 30 -0.12 14.99 -22.03
CA GLN A 30 -1.54 14.61 -21.99
C GLN A 30 -1.77 13.62 -20.84
N LEU A 31 -2.90 13.78 -20.13
CA LEU A 31 -3.31 12.92 -19.03
C LEU A 31 -4.59 12.18 -19.41
N ASP A 32 -4.57 10.85 -19.26
CA ASP A 32 -5.71 9.96 -19.48
C ASP A 32 -5.94 9.11 -18.22
N TYR A 33 -6.92 9.48 -17.41
CA TYR A 33 -7.19 8.83 -16.15
C TYR A 33 -7.72 7.39 -16.25
N ASP A 34 -8.12 6.95 -17.44
CA ASP A 34 -8.48 5.53 -17.65
C ASP A 34 -7.23 4.64 -17.78
N LYS A 35 -6.07 5.25 -18.04
CA LYS A 35 -4.79 4.56 -18.23
C LYS A 35 -3.75 4.85 -17.16
N VAL A 36 -3.91 5.95 -16.42
CA VAL A 36 -3.03 6.26 -15.28
C VAL A 36 -3.28 5.25 -14.16
N GLY A 37 -2.20 4.82 -13.53
CA GLY A 37 -2.27 3.94 -12.37
C GLY A 37 -3.11 4.54 -11.23
N ARG A 38 -3.80 3.68 -10.49
CA ARG A 38 -4.69 4.07 -9.39
C ARG A 38 -4.11 3.65 -8.05
N VAL A 39 -4.46 4.42 -7.01
CA VAL A 39 -4.13 4.13 -5.62
C VAL A 39 -5.42 3.89 -4.85
N LEU A 40 -5.49 2.77 -4.12
CA LEU A 40 -6.52 2.49 -3.15
C LEU A 40 -5.88 2.36 -1.77
N GLY A 41 -6.23 3.27 -0.86
CA GLY A 41 -5.78 3.25 0.53
C GLY A 41 -6.84 2.67 1.47
N ILE A 42 -6.41 1.92 2.50
CA ILE A 42 -7.27 1.40 3.56
C ILE A 42 -6.73 1.88 4.91
N GLU A 43 -7.62 2.46 5.73
CA GLU A 43 -7.30 2.98 7.05
C GLU A 43 -8.49 2.79 8.01
N SER A 44 -8.21 2.40 9.23
CA SER A 44 -9.21 2.11 10.26
C SER A 44 -9.71 3.35 11.00
N VAL A 45 -8.95 4.45 11.00
CA VAL A 45 -9.28 5.69 11.68
C VAL A 45 -10.11 6.59 10.79
N LYS A 46 -11.39 6.75 11.11
CA LYS A 46 -12.33 7.55 10.31
C LYS A 46 -11.84 8.97 10.02
N GLY A 47 -11.25 9.64 11.01
CA GLY A 47 -10.71 11.00 10.84
C GLY A 47 -9.60 11.03 9.78
N ALA A 48 -8.68 10.06 9.83
CA ALA A 48 -7.58 9.95 8.88
C ALA A 48 -8.08 9.70 7.44
N VAL A 49 -9.08 8.83 7.27
CA VAL A 49 -9.70 8.60 5.95
C VAL A 49 -10.36 9.85 5.38
N LEU A 50 -11.07 10.62 6.24
CA LEU A 50 -11.66 11.90 5.82
C LEU A 50 -10.58 12.88 5.39
N ASP A 51 -9.50 12.99 6.14
CA ASP A 51 -8.37 13.86 5.80
C ASP A 51 -7.64 13.37 4.54
N ALA A 52 -7.44 12.07 4.36
CA ALA A 52 -6.85 11.50 3.14
C ALA A 52 -7.66 11.87 1.89
N ASN A 53 -8.97 11.68 1.92
CA ASN A 53 -9.84 12.07 0.80
C ASN A 53 -9.87 13.60 0.59
N ARG A 54 -9.84 14.39 1.67
CA ARG A 54 -9.72 15.85 1.59
C ARG A 54 -8.37 16.28 0.98
N ASN A 55 -7.28 15.62 1.39
CA ASN A 55 -5.94 15.88 0.85
C ASN A 55 -5.89 15.57 -0.65
N ALA A 56 -6.52 14.48 -1.11
CA ALA A 56 -6.65 14.19 -2.54
C ALA A 56 -7.32 15.36 -3.29
N VAL A 57 -8.46 15.85 -2.79
CA VAL A 57 -9.20 16.96 -3.41
C VAL A 57 -8.37 18.26 -3.43
N ILE A 58 -7.75 18.62 -2.30
CA ILE A 58 -6.95 19.88 -2.19
C ILE A 58 -5.75 19.85 -3.15
N ASN A 59 -5.15 18.66 -3.35
CA ASN A 59 -3.99 18.48 -4.21
C ASN A 59 -4.38 18.13 -5.67
N HIS A 60 -5.67 18.16 -6.02
CA HIS A 60 -6.18 17.81 -7.36
C HIS A 60 -5.75 16.41 -7.83
N ILE A 61 -5.65 15.44 -6.91
CA ILE A 61 -5.34 14.04 -7.19
C ILE A 61 -6.66 13.28 -7.32
N VAL A 62 -6.95 12.74 -8.49
CA VAL A 62 -8.23 12.05 -8.77
C VAL A 62 -8.08 10.54 -8.91
N ASN A 63 -6.86 10.04 -9.04
CA ASN A 63 -6.51 8.64 -9.17
C ASN A 63 -6.18 7.95 -7.83
N ALA A 64 -6.50 8.59 -6.69
CA ALA A 64 -6.40 8.01 -5.35
C ALA A 64 -7.77 7.99 -4.66
N ARG A 65 -8.09 6.89 -3.97
CA ARG A 65 -9.27 6.73 -3.12
C ARG A 65 -8.90 6.06 -1.80
N TYR A 66 -9.63 6.41 -0.74
CA TYR A 66 -9.36 5.92 0.60
C TYR A 66 -10.61 5.36 1.24
N VAL A 67 -10.52 4.13 1.75
CA VAL A 67 -11.62 3.34 2.32
C VAL A 67 -11.44 3.21 3.83
N LEU A 68 -12.54 3.39 4.56
CA LEU A 68 -12.56 3.20 6.00
C LEU A 68 -12.76 1.73 6.34
N GLY A 69 -11.83 1.17 7.08
CA GLY A 69 -11.92 -0.17 7.64
C GLY A 69 -10.56 -0.68 8.06
N LYS A 70 -10.54 -1.83 8.73
CA LYS A 70 -9.28 -2.50 9.03
C LYS A 70 -8.80 -3.24 7.80
N ALA A 71 -7.52 -3.09 7.47
CA ALA A 71 -6.92 -3.67 6.27
C ALA A 71 -7.14 -5.20 6.20
N GLU A 72 -6.98 -5.90 7.33
CA GLU A 72 -7.19 -7.34 7.46
C GLU A 72 -8.65 -7.81 7.30
N GLU A 73 -9.62 -6.88 7.38
CA GLU A 73 -11.05 -7.17 7.20
C GLU A 73 -11.55 -6.70 5.82
N GLU A 74 -11.05 -5.56 5.35
CA GLU A 74 -11.54 -4.96 4.10
C GLU A 74 -10.83 -5.52 2.86
N LEU A 75 -9.52 -5.74 2.90
CA LEU A 75 -8.80 -6.24 1.72
C LEU A 75 -9.33 -7.58 1.20
N PRO A 76 -9.60 -8.60 2.06
CA PRO A 76 -10.19 -9.85 1.58
C PRO A 76 -11.54 -9.67 0.86
N LYS A 77 -12.40 -8.74 1.32
CA LYS A 77 -13.68 -8.43 0.67
C LYS A 77 -13.49 -7.76 -0.68
N LEU A 78 -12.54 -6.82 -0.75
CA LEU A 78 -12.21 -6.11 -2.00
C LEU A 78 -11.65 -7.06 -3.06
N VAL A 79 -10.94 -8.10 -2.63
CA VAL A 79 -10.37 -9.13 -3.52
C VAL A 79 -11.44 -10.13 -3.96
N SER A 80 -12.22 -10.68 -3.02
CA SER A 80 -13.27 -11.64 -3.35
C SER A 80 -14.42 -11.01 -4.13
N GLY A 81 -14.65 -9.70 -3.93
CA GLY A 81 -15.82 -9.01 -4.49
C GLY A 81 -17.11 -9.30 -3.74
N GLU A 82 -17.06 -10.02 -2.60
CA GLU A 82 -18.25 -10.32 -1.79
C GLU A 82 -18.73 -9.11 -1.01
N ASP A 83 -20.03 -8.86 -1.05
CA ASP A 83 -20.72 -7.78 -0.32
C ASP A 83 -20.18 -6.36 -0.59
N LEU A 84 -19.58 -6.13 -1.76
CA LEU A 84 -19.12 -4.79 -2.15
C LEU A 84 -20.32 -3.87 -2.42
N LYS A 85 -20.37 -2.76 -1.69
CA LYS A 85 -21.35 -1.68 -1.93
C LYS A 85 -20.99 -0.84 -3.16
N ASP A 86 -19.72 -0.83 -3.53
CA ASP A 86 -19.17 -0.10 -4.67
C ASP A 86 -18.21 -1.04 -5.42
N GLU A 87 -18.68 -1.59 -6.52
CA GLU A 87 -17.92 -2.50 -7.40
C GLU A 87 -16.65 -1.84 -7.98
N SER A 88 -16.58 -0.50 -8.03
CA SER A 88 -15.40 0.20 -8.51
C SER A 88 -14.20 0.11 -7.56
N LEU A 89 -14.41 -0.40 -6.35
CA LEU A 89 -13.37 -0.66 -5.34
C LEU A 89 -12.81 -2.08 -5.41
N ARG A 90 -13.36 -2.94 -6.26
CA ARG A 90 -12.86 -4.32 -6.42
C ARG A 90 -11.41 -4.32 -6.84
N VAL A 91 -10.62 -5.14 -6.17
CA VAL A 91 -9.18 -5.32 -6.43
C VAL A 91 -8.97 -6.66 -7.12
N GLU A 92 -8.78 -6.64 -8.42
CA GLU A 92 -8.44 -7.84 -9.21
C GLU A 92 -6.93 -8.03 -9.33
N HIS A 93 -6.19 -6.93 -9.28
CA HIS A 93 -4.73 -6.92 -9.40
C HIS A 93 -4.14 -5.66 -8.74
N ALA A 94 -2.93 -5.77 -8.24
CA ALA A 94 -2.13 -4.65 -7.80
C ALA A 94 -0.65 -4.92 -8.12
N ASP A 95 0.02 -4.00 -8.81
CA ASP A 95 1.45 -4.13 -9.13
C ASP A 95 2.30 -3.96 -7.87
N VAL A 96 1.92 -3.01 -7.02
CA VAL A 96 2.63 -2.66 -5.78
C VAL A 96 1.66 -2.60 -4.62
N VAL A 97 2.05 -3.18 -3.49
CA VAL A 97 1.39 -3.04 -2.19
C VAL A 97 2.34 -2.39 -1.20
N ILE A 98 1.90 -1.31 -0.56
CA ILE A 98 2.61 -0.67 0.55
C ILE A 98 1.95 -1.10 1.85
N LEU A 99 2.76 -1.49 2.82
CA LEU A 99 2.40 -1.87 4.18
C LEU A 99 3.11 -0.94 5.17
N ASP A 100 2.36 -0.17 5.95
CA ASP A 100 2.90 0.65 7.06
C ASP A 100 2.12 0.33 8.36
N PRO A 101 2.23 -0.92 8.87
CA PRO A 101 1.45 -1.39 9.99
C PRO A 101 1.93 -0.79 11.32
N PRO A 102 1.10 -0.87 12.38
CA PRO A 102 1.53 -0.55 13.73
C PRO A 102 2.64 -1.51 14.19
N ARG A 103 3.27 -1.21 15.35
CA ARG A 103 4.39 -1.99 15.93
C ARG A 103 4.15 -3.49 16.04
N ALA A 104 2.90 -3.94 16.15
CA ALA A 104 2.56 -5.35 16.17
C ALA A 104 2.79 -6.09 14.85
N GLY A 105 3.08 -5.35 13.76
CA GLY A 105 3.17 -5.88 12.41
C GLY A 105 1.79 -6.17 11.81
N CYS A 106 1.75 -6.91 10.72
CA CYS A 106 0.53 -7.29 10.01
C CYS A 106 -0.15 -8.52 10.62
N ASP A 107 -1.48 -8.56 10.52
CA ASP A 107 -2.25 -9.78 10.75
C ASP A 107 -1.96 -10.81 9.63
N PRO A 108 -1.77 -12.10 9.93
CA PRO A 108 -1.54 -13.11 8.89
C PRO A 108 -2.61 -13.15 7.80
N ARG A 109 -3.89 -12.89 8.14
CA ARG A 109 -4.97 -12.84 7.15
C ARG A 109 -4.77 -11.73 6.12
N LEU A 110 -4.18 -10.59 6.54
CA LEU A 110 -3.83 -9.53 5.61
C LEU A 110 -2.70 -9.96 4.68
N LEU A 111 -1.65 -10.58 5.23
CA LEU A 111 -0.52 -11.07 4.44
C LEU A 111 -0.97 -12.17 3.45
N ASP A 112 -1.93 -13.02 3.83
CA ASP A 112 -2.55 -13.99 2.93
C ASP A 112 -3.30 -13.31 1.78
N ALA A 113 -4.13 -12.30 2.08
CA ALA A 113 -4.85 -11.54 1.05
C ALA A 113 -3.90 -10.78 0.12
N VAL A 114 -2.82 -10.21 0.65
CA VAL A 114 -1.77 -9.58 -0.17
C VAL A 114 -1.11 -10.60 -1.10
N ALA A 115 -0.77 -11.79 -0.58
CA ALA A 115 -0.18 -12.85 -1.38
C ALA A 115 -1.14 -13.38 -2.47
N GLU A 116 -2.45 -13.42 -2.20
CA GLU A 116 -3.49 -13.81 -3.17
C GLU A 116 -3.56 -12.85 -4.36
N ILE A 117 -3.50 -11.53 -4.11
CA ILE A 117 -3.43 -10.51 -5.18
C ILE A 117 -2.16 -10.69 -6.01
N SER A 118 -1.13 -11.32 -5.45
CA SER A 118 0.16 -11.57 -6.10
C SER A 118 0.82 -10.32 -6.69
N PRO A 119 1.00 -9.21 -5.93
CA PRO A 119 1.67 -8.03 -6.44
C PRO A 119 3.11 -8.36 -6.88
N GLU A 120 3.62 -7.62 -7.87
CA GLU A 120 5.01 -7.77 -8.30
C GLU A 120 5.97 -7.34 -7.19
N GLN A 121 5.55 -6.33 -6.40
CA GLN A 121 6.39 -5.74 -5.37
C GLN A 121 5.59 -5.40 -4.12
N ILE A 122 6.21 -5.67 -2.96
CA ILE A 122 5.73 -5.22 -1.65
C ILE A 122 6.76 -4.26 -1.06
N VAL A 123 6.31 -3.07 -0.66
CA VAL A 123 7.09 -2.13 0.14
C VAL A 123 6.56 -2.18 1.57
N TYR A 124 7.42 -2.56 2.51
CA TYR A 124 7.04 -2.68 3.91
C TYR A 124 7.81 -1.65 4.74
N VAL A 125 7.09 -0.72 5.34
CA VAL A 125 7.62 0.26 6.30
C VAL A 125 7.40 -0.28 7.71
N SER A 126 8.40 -0.26 8.57
CA SER A 126 8.27 -0.78 9.94
C SER A 126 9.10 -0.01 10.95
N CYS A 127 8.50 0.28 12.09
CA CYS A 127 9.18 0.84 13.25
C CYS A 127 9.66 -0.24 14.26
N ASP A 128 9.46 -1.54 13.94
CA ASP A 128 9.88 -2.66 14.80
C ASP A 128 10.55 -3.77 13.98
N PRO A 129 11.88 -3.95 14.11
CA PRO A 129 12.62 -4.94 13.33
C PRO A 129 12.22 -6.39 13.61
N ALA A 130 11.71 -6.69 14.82
CA ALA A 130 11.35 -8.07 15.15
C ALA A 130 10.05 -8.50 14.46
N THR A 131 9.04 -7.64 14.45
CA THR A 131 7.79 -7.89 13.72
C THR A 131 8.01 -7.84 12.21
N LEU A 132 8.86 -6.95 11.71
CA LEU A 132 9.28 -6.92 10.31
C LEU A 132 9.90 -8.27 9.89
N ALA A 133 10.86 -8.78 10.66
CA ALA A 133 11.51 -10.06 10.32
C ALA A 133 10.53 -11.24 10.30
N ARG A 134 9.54 -11.25 11.21
CA ARG A 134 8.47 -12.24 11.24
C ARG A 134 7.62 -12.18 9.96
N ASP A 135 7.18 -10.97 9.58
CA ASP A 135 6.29 -10.77 8.45
C ASP A 135 7.00 -10.99 7.10
N VAL A 136 8.26 -10.56 7.00
CA VAL A 136 9.12 -10.83 5.83
C VAL A 136 9.36 -12.33 5.66
N LYS A 137 9.59 -13.08 6.76
CA LYS A 137 9.69 -14.53 6.69
C LYS A 137 8.38 -15.15 6.19
N TYR A 138 7.24 -14.71 6.72
CA TYR A 138 5.92 -15.20 6.31
C TYR A 138 5.67 -14.94 4.81
N LEU A 139 5.96 -13.73 4.33
CA LEU A 139 5.85 -13.40 2.90
C LEU A 139 6.84 -14.22 2.06
N GLY A 140 8.02 -14.57 2.60
CA GLY A 140 8.96 -15.48 1.96
C GLY A 140 8.38 -16.86 1.70
N GLU A 141 7.58 -17.40 2.63
CA GLU A 141 6.86 -18.68 2.47
C GLU A 141 5.71 -18.58 1.42
N LYS A 142 5.30 -17.34 1.06
CA LYS A 142 4.27 -17.02 0.05
C LYS A 142 4.85 -16.63 -1.31
N GLY A 143 6.15 -16.81 -1.53
CA GLY A 143 6.78 -16.54 -2.82
C GLY A 143 7.36 -15.14 -3.00
N TYR A 144 7.62 -14.42 -1.91
CA TYR A 144 8.29 -13.12 -1.96
C TYR A 144 9.72 -13.22 -1.45
N ARG A 145 10.63 -12.50 -2.08
CA ARG A 145 12.03 -12.43 -1.68
C ARG A 145 12.37 -11.03 -1.20
N PHE A 146 12.98 -10.95 -0.02
CA PHE A 146 13.61 -9.73 0.47
C PHE A 146 14.72 -9.29 -0.49
N ILE A 147 14.67 -8.05 -0.95
CA ILE A 147 15.64 -7.46 -1.86
C ILE A 147 16.57 -6.51 -1.12
N GLU A 148 15.98 -5.56 -0.40
CA GLU A 148 16.73 -4.54 0.33
C GLU A 148 15.93 -4.00 1.51
N GLY A 149 16.64 -3.45 2.50
CA GLY A 149 16.05 -2.74 3.61
C GLY A 149 16.91 -1.52 3.94
N THR A 150 16.28 -0.35 3.95
CA THR A 150 16.93 0.92 4.25
C THR A 150 16.46 1.42 5.60
N PRO A 151 17.34 1.49 6.61
CA PRO A 151 17.02 2.10 7.89
C PRO A 151 16.93 3.61 7.75
N VAL A 152 15.92 4.21 8.40
CA VAL A 152 15.70 5.65 8.41
C VAL A 152 15.57 6.12 9.86
N ASP A 153 16.47 6.97 10.30
CA ASP A 153 16.44 7.57 11.64
C ASP A 153 15.48 8.78 11.65
N MET A 154 14.21 8.50 11.92
CA MET A 154 13.17 9.53 12.04
C MET A 154 13.20 10.24 13.41
N PHE A 155 13.85 9.63 14.41
CA PHE A 155 13.90 10.11 15.79
C PHE A 155 15.32 10.07 16.34
N PRO A 156 16.21 11.01 15.93
CA PRO A 156 17.66 10.93 16.16
C PRO A 156 18.11 10.88 17.64
N TRP A 157 17.23 11.09 18.58
CA TRP A 157 17.50 10.93 20.02
C TRP A 157 16.72 9.76 20.64
N GLY A 158 16.03 8.99 19.81
CA GLY A 158 15.25 7.82 20.23
C GLY A 158 16.01 6.51 20.02
N VAL A 159 15.41 5.42 20.54
CA VAL A 159 15.91 4.06 20.35
C VAL A 159 15.20 3.34 19.18
N HIS A 160 14.36 4.06 18.47
CA HIS A 160 13.54 3.51 17.37
C HIS A 160 14.10 3.98 16.03
N CYS A 161 14.10 3.05 15.07
CA CYS A 161 14.47 3.29 13.71
C CYS A 161 13.36 2.76 12.80
N GLU A 162 12.95 3.54 11.82
CA GLU A 162 12.09 3.03 10.74
C GLU A 162 12.94 2.24 9.74
N VAL A 163 12.36 1.21 9.14
CA VAL A 163 13.00 0.45 8.08
C VAL A 163 12.06 0.37 6.90
N VAL A 164 12.48 0.88 5.76
CA VAL A 164 11.77 0.71 4.49
C VAL A 164 12.35 -0.50 3.79
N THR A 165 11.50 -1.49 3.56
CA THR A 165 11.90 -2.79 3.02
C THR A 165 11.22 -3.04 1.68
N LYS A 166 11.97 -3.55 0.71
CA LYS A 166 11.46 -3.98 -0.58
C LYS A 166 11.48 -5.51 -0.69
N LEU A 167 10.35 -6.07 -1.09
CA LEU A 167 10.24 -7.48 -1.45
C LEU A 167 9.71 -7.57 -2.89
N ASP A 168 10.31 -8.45 -3.69
CA ASP A 168 9.84 -8.76 -5.04
C ASP A 168 9.26 -10.17 -5.08
N ARG A 169 8.24 -10.37 -5.91
CA ARG A 169 7.68 -11.69 -6.17
C ARG A 169 8.70 -12.56 -6.90
N VAL A 170 8.88 -13.80 -6.42
CA VAL A 170 9.70 -14.79 -7.10
C VAL A 170 8.85 -15.40 -8.21
N ASN A 171 9.15 -15.08 -9.46
CA ASN A 171 8.56 -15.79 -10.58
C ASN A 171 9.21 -17.18 -10.64
N GLU A 172 8.42 -18.24 -10.53
CA GLU A 172 8.92 -19.59 -10.82
C GLU A 172 9.40 -19.62 -12.28
N VAL A 173 10.66 -20.04 -12.45
CA VAL A 173 11.30 -20.20 -13.77
C VAL A 173 10.87 -21.55 -14.35
#